data_e9db33c4ac00ab2d9f99e021face35bd
#
_entry.id   e9db33c4ac00ab2d9f99e021face35bd
#
_cell.length_a   1.000
_cell.length_b   1.000
_cell.length_c   1.000
_cell.angle_alpha   90.00
_cell.angle_beta   90.00
_cell.angle_gamma   90.00
#
_symmetry.space_group_name_H-M   'P 1'
#
loop_
_entity.id
_entity.type
_entity.pdbx_description
1 polymer ?
#
loop_
_entity_poly.entity_id
_entity_poly.type
_entity_poly.pdbx_seq_one_letter_code
_entity_poly.pdbx_strand_id
1 'polypeptide(L)'
;MNKKTSYAGSFYPESPDELNNLLESFKEIQTFDYKSKAIIVPHAGYVYSGHAAMAAFQHLEASENFFIIAPSHHEDFNNIALPEFTYFETPLGNIEVNNKLIAEIAEKFPSIVADEVFENEHSIEVQLPFIQNLFMPHKQNAVDFVKN
;
A
#
# COMPACT_ATOMS: atom_id res chain seq x y z
N MET A 1 -0.09 7.83 15.91
CA MET A 1 -1.40 8.15 15.26
C MET A 1 -1.58 7.16 14.11
N ASN A 2 -2.81 6.87 13.66
CA ASN A 2 -3.08 6.01 12.52
C ASN A 2 -3.61 6.84 11.37
N LYS A 3 -3.17 6.56 10.14
CA LYS A 3 -3.77 7.09 8.92
C LYS A 3 -5.02 6.25 8.61
N LYS A 4 -6.20 6.87 8.70
CA LYS A 4 -7.47 6.23 8.35
C LYS A 4 -7.63 6.11 6.84
N THR A 5 -8.48 5.18 6.41
CA THR A 5 -8.91 5.11 5.01
C THR A 5 -9.66 6.38 4.61
N SER A 6 -9.37 6.89 3.43
CA SER A 6 -10.07 8.05 2.83
C SER A 6 -10.88 7.63 1.61
N TYR A 7 -10.55 6.51 0.99
CA TYR A 7 -11.10 6.06 -0.29
C TYR A 7 -11.81 4.70 -0.25
N ALA A 8 -11.90 4.05 0.94
CA ALA A 8 -12.75 2.89 1.14
C ALA A 8 -14.22 3.25 0.86
N GLY A 9 -14.95 2.39 0.15
CA GLY A 9 -16.31 2.63 -0.32
C GLY A 9 -16.43 3.45 -1.61
N SER A 10 -15.32 4.04 -2.11
CA SER A 10 -15.29 4.81 -3.37
C SER A 10 -14.33 4.24 -4.40
N PHE A 11 -13.07 4.05 -4.08
CA PHE A 11 -12.06 3.47 -4.97
C PHE A 11 -12.00 1.94 -4.88
N TYR A 12 -12.35 1.39 -3.73
CA TYR A 12 -12.40 -0.05 -3.46
C TYR A 12 -13.45 -0.32 -2.38
N PRO A 13 -13.96 -1.57 -2.23
CA PRO A 13 -14.97 -1.90 -1.24
C PRO A 13 -14.53 -1.62 0.20
N GLU A 14 -15.44 -1.05 1.00
CA GLU A 14 -15.24 -0.84 2.44
C GLU A 14 -15.42 -2.14 3.25
N SER A 15 -16.25 -3.06 2.74
CA SER A 15 -16.44 -4.37 3.36
C SER A 15 -15.22 -5.26 3.16
N PRO A 16 -14.62 -5.84 4.23
CA PRO A 16 -13.48 -6.74 4.11
C PRO A 16 -13.75 -7.95 3.21
N ASP A 17 -14.94 -8.53 3.31
CA ASP A 17 -15.32 -9.72 2.53
C ASP A 17 -15.48 -9.36 1.04
N GLU A 18 -16.15 -8.25 0.74
CA GLU A 18 -16.30 -7.78 -0.65
C GLU A 18 -14.94 -7.42 -1.26
N LEU A 19 -14.07 -6.77 -0.48
CA LEU A 19 -12.73 -6.39 -0.93
C LEU A 19 -11.87 -7.64 -1.22
N ASN A 20 -11.86 -8.63 -0.32
CA ASN A 20 -11.15 -9.88 -0.54
C ASN A 20 -11.68 -10.63 -1.77
N ASN A 21 -13.00 -10.75 -1.92
CA ASN A 21 -13.61 -11.40 -3.08
C ASN A 21 -13.23 -10.68 -4.39
N LEU A 22 -13.21 -9.36 -4.38
CA LEU A 22 -12.81 -8.57 -5.54
C LEU A 22 -11.33 -8.80 -5.88
N LEU A 23 -10.43 -8.75 -4.88
CA LEU A 23 -9.00 -9.01 -5.07
C LEU A 23 -8.74 -10.43 -5.61
N GLU A 24 -9.43 -11.43 -5.07
CA GLU A 24 -9.34 -12.80 -5.59
C GLU A 24 -9.81 -12.90 -7.05
N SER A 25 -10.85 -12.16 -7.42
CA SER A 25 -11.35 -12.14 -8.81
C SER A 25 -10.37 -11.54 -9.82
N PHE A 26 -9.44 -10.71 -9.36
CA PHE A 26 -8.40 -10.11 -10.21
C PHE A 26 -7.21 -11.01 -10.45
N LYS A 27 -7.03 -12.08 -9.66
CA LYS A 27 -5.90 -12.98 -9.82
C LYS A 27 -5.95 -13.69 -11.16
N GLU A 28 -4.89 -13.56 -11.93
CA GLU A 28 -4.78 -14.25 -13.20
C GLU A 28 -4.42 -15.73 -12.99
N ILE A 29 -4.99 -16.59 -13.82
CA ILE A 29 -4.73 -18.04 -13.80
C ILE A 29 -3.34 -18.33 -14.37
N GLN A 30 -2.86 -17.52 -15.32
CA GLN A 30 -1.53 -17.62 -15.89
C GLN A 30 -0.61 -16.56 -15.30
N THR A 31 0.37 -17.00 -14.53
CA THR A 31 1.48 -16.17 -14.08
C THR A 31 2.74 -16.55 -14.86
N PHE A 32 3.60 -15.59 -15.12
CA PHE A 32 4.92 -15.85 -15.68
C PHE A 32 5.85 -16.42 -14.61
N ASP A 33 6.79 -17.25 -15.02
CA ASP A 33 7.73 -17.93 -14.11
C ASP A 33 8.92 -17.02 -13.74
N TYR A 34 8.63 -15.72 -13.44
CA TYR A 34 9.63 -14.78 -12.95
C TYR A 34 9.05 -13.91 -11.83
N LYS A 35 9.94 -13.40 -10.97
CA LYS A 35 9.62 -12.42 -9.94
C LYS A 35 10.45 -11.16 -10.16
N SER A 36 9.89 -10.03 -9.75
CA SER A 36 10.50 -8.70 -9.85
C SER A 36 10.69 -8.08 -8.48
N LYS A 37 11.80 -7.38 -8.30
CA LYS A 37 12.05 -6.59 -7.08
C LYS A 37 11.31 -5.27 -7.03
N ALA A 38 10.84 -4.80 -8.18
CA ALA A 38 10.09 -3.56 -8.31
C ALA A 38 9.05 -3.69 -9.42
N ILE A 39 7.92 -3.01 -9.25
CA ILE A 39 6.83 -2.94 -10.22
C ILE A 39 6.34 -1.49 -10.36
N ILE A 40 5.73 -1.18 -11.48
CA ILE A 40 5.00 0.06 -11.71
C ILE A 40 3.53 -0.32 -11.90
N VAL A 41 2.65 0.28 -11.12
CA VAL A 41 1.22 -0.06 -11.08
C VAL A 41 0.34 1.18 -11.18
N PRO A 42 -0.85 1.06 -11.78
CA PRO A 42 -1.83 2.14 -11.76
C PRO A 42 -2.45 2.31 -10.37
N HIS A 43 -3.03 3.51 -10.12
CA HIS A 43 -3.67 3.86 -8.85
C HIS A 43 -5.08 4.46 -9.00
N ALA A 44 -5.81 4.06 -10.03
CA ALA A 44 -7.24 4.39 -10.17
C ALA A 44 -8.11 3.47 -9.28
N GLY A 45 -9.42 3.76 -9.22
CA GLY A 45 -10.35 2.86 -8.55
C GLY A 45 -10.30 1.43 -9.12
N TYR A 46 -10.55 0.46 -8.28
CA TYR A 46 -10.33 -0.97 -8.60
C TYR A 46 -11.10 -1.49 -9.80
N VAL A 47 -12.29 -0.95 -10.04
CA VAL A 47 -13.09 -1.30 -11.23
C VAL A 47 -12.42 -0.92 -12.55
N TYR A 48 -11.48 0.02 -12.53
CA TYR A 48 -10.76 0.49 -13.73
C TYR A 48 -9.38 -0.13 -13.85
N SER A 49 -8.67 -0.28 -12.76
CA SER A 49 -7.25 -0.63 -12.80
C SER A 49 -6.84 -1.84 -11.94
N GLY A 50 -7.79 -2.43 -11.18
CA GLY A 50 -7.49 -3.50 -10.24
C GLY A 50 -6.88 -4.75 -10.89
N HIS A 51 -7.36 -5.16 -12.06
CA HIS A 51 -6.77 -6.27 -12.82
C HIS A 51 -5.31 -6.01 -13.21
N ALA A 52 -5.01 -4.82 -13.74
CA ALA A 52 -3.65 -4.48 -14.16
C ALA A 52 -2.70 -4.37 -12.95
N ALA A 53 -3.19 -3.81 -11.84
CA ALA A 53 -2.42 -3.75 -10.61
C ALA A 53 -2.13 -5.16 -10.07
N MET A 54 -3.16 -6.02 -9.94
CA MET A 54 -3.01 -7.40 -9.45
C MET A 54 -2.04 -8.20 -10.32
N ALA A 55 -2.14 -8.11 -11.64
CA ALA A 55 -1.23 -8.79 -12.57
C ALA A 55 0.23 -8.44 -12.29
N ALA A 56 0.55 -7.17 -12.01
CA ALA A 56 1.89 -6.75 -11.63
C ALA A 56 2.28 -7.24 -10.22
N PHE A 57 1.40 -7.08 -9.23
CA PHE A 57 1.65 -7.50 -7.86
C PHE A 57 1.90 -9.01 -7.71
N GLN A 58 1.26 -9.85 -8.52
CA GLN A 58 1.52 -11.29 -8.54
C GLN A 58 2.96 -11.64 -8.94
N HIS A 59 3.68 -10.73 -9.61
CA HIS A 59 5.09 -10.89 -10.00
C HIS A 59 6.08 -10.21 -9.04
N LEU A 60 5.59 -9.47 -8.03
CA LEU A 60 6.47 -8.85 -7.03
C LEU A 60 7.06 -9.93 -6.11
N GLU A 61 8.35 -9.81 -5.77
CA GLU A 61 8.97 -10.65 -4.74
C GLU A 61 8.41 -10.32 -3.37
N ALA A 62 8.21 -11.35 -2.55
CA ALA A 62 7.88 -11.15 -1.14
C ALA A 62 9.06 -10.48 -0.41
N SER A 63 8.75 -9.52 0.46
CA SER A 63 9.73 -8.76 1.22
C SER A 63 9.20 -8.44 2.62
N GLU A 64 10.10 -8.22 3.55
CA GLU A 64 9.74 -7.72 4.89
C GLU A 64 9.32 -6.25 4.86
N ASN A 65 9.86 -5.46 3.91
CA ASN A 65 9.53 -4.05 3.73
C ASN A 65 9.17 -3.79 2.28
N PHE A 66 8.09 -3.04 2.08
CA PHE A 66 7.66 -2.54 0.78
C PHE A 66 7.84 -1.02 0.75
N PHE A 67 8.55 -0.53 -0.26
CA PHE A 67 8.66 0.90 -0.55
C PHE A 67 7.60 1.25 -1.59
N ILE A 68 6.68 2.13 -1.22
CA ILE A 68 5.66 2.64 -2.14
C ILE A 68 5.99 4.10 -2.43
N ILE A 69 6.24 4.40 -3.70
CA ILE A 69 6.54 5.76 -4.18
C ILE A 69 5.40 6.17 -5.10
N ALA A 70 4.77 7.28 -4.79
CA ALA A 70 3.61 7.76 -5.53
C ALA A 70 3.60 9.30 -5.60
N PRO A 71 2.90 9.88 -6.60
CA PRO A 71 2.71 11.32 -6.64
C PRO A 71 1.74 11.81 -5.56
N SER A 72 1.86 13.07 -5.15
CA SER A 72 0.80 13.78 -4.44
C SER A 72 -0.14 14.42 -5.45
N HIS A 73 -1.46 14.25 -5.23
CA HIS A 73 -2.49 14.87 -6.08
C HIS A 73 -3.13 16.11 -5.45
N HIS A 74 -2.88 16.33 -4.18
CA HIS A 74 -3.57 17.37 -3.40
C HIS A 74 -2.63 18.43 -2.85
N GLU A 75 -1.39 18.07 -2.57
CA GLU A 75 -0.42 18.96 -1.94
C GLU A 75 0.81 19.16 -2.82
N ASP A 76 1.20 20.43 -3.01
CA ASP A 76 2.42 20.80 -3.72
C ASP A 76 3.57 20.95 -2.72
N PHE A 77 4.61 20.16 -2.91
CA PHE A 77 5.85 20.27 -2.12
C PHE A 77 7.07 19.92 -2.97
N ASN A 78 8.21 20.40 -2.52
CA ASN A 78 9.50 19.98 -3.06
C ASN A 78 10.06 18.84 -2.20
N ASN A 79 10.85 17.96 -2.83
CA ASN A 79 11.48 16.81 -2.18
C ASN A 79 10.53 15.62 -1.96
N ILE A 80 10.75 14.84 -0.91
CA ILE A 80 10.02 13.62 -0.56
C ILE A 80 9.19 13.91 0.68
N ALA A 81 7.90 13.55 0.68
CA ALA A 81 7.07 13.52 1.88
C ALA A 81 7.17 12.15 2.57
N LEU A 82 7.42 12.17 3.85
CA LEU A 82 7.52 10.98 4.71
C LEU A 82 6.46 11.06 5.83
N PRO A 83 5.80 9.94 6.17
CA PRO A 83 4.81 9.89 7.24
C PRO A 83 5.45 9.77 8.61
N GLU A 84 4.75 10.27 9.66
CA GLU A 84 5.05 10.00 11.09
C GLU A 84 4.06 9.04 11.73
N PHE A 85 2.91 8.78 11.12
CA PHE A 85 1.94 7.86 11.69
C PHE A 85 2.50 6.43 11.76
N THR A 86 1.94 5.62 12.66
CA THR A 86 2.42 4.26 12.93
C THR A 86 1.79 3.22 12.00
N TYR A 87 0.54 3.42 11.61
CA TYR A 87 -0.21 2.46 10.80
C TYR A 87 -1.03 3.16 9.73
N PHE A 88 -1.11 2.51 8.56
CA PHE A 88 -2.20 2.69 7.61
C PHE A 88 -3.34 1.75 7.99
N GLU A 89 -4.54 2.29 8.18
CA GLU A 89 -5.75 1.49 8.31
C GLU A 89 -6.27 1.09 6.92
N THR A 90 -6.74 -0.13 6.79
CA THR A 90 -7.46 -0.62 5.61
C THR A 90 -8.64 -1.48 6.07
N PRO A 91 -9.62 -1.79 5.20
CA PRO A 91 -10.67 -2.74 5.55
C PRO A 91 -10.13 -4.15 5.92
N LEU A 92 -8.94 -4.51 5.43
CA LEU A 92 -8.30 -5.80 5.74
C LEU A 92 -7.42 -5.77 7.01
N GLY A 93 -7.41 -4.65 7.74
CA GLY A 93 -6.61 -4.46 8.95
C GLY A 93 -5.50 -3.42 8.76
N ASN A 94 -4.70 -3.24 9.78
CA ASN A 94 -3.65 -2.22 9.80
C ASN A 94 -2.35 -2.72 9.15
N ILE A 95 -1.68 -1.83 8.42
CA ILE A 95 -0.31 -2.03 7.94
C ILE A 95 0.63 -1.11 8.72
N GLU A 96 1.65 -1.69 9.32
CA GLU A 96 2.65 -0.94 10.07
C GLU A 96 3.59 -0.17 9.14
N VAL A 97 3.86 1.09 9.51
CA VAL A 97 4.89 1.92 8.89
C VAL A 97 6.21 1.69 9.60
N ASN A 98 7.26 1.36 8.88
CA ASN A 98 8.59 1.18 9.44
C ASN A 98 9.25 2.55 9.75
N ASN A 99 8.85 3.15 10.87
CA ASN A 99 9.32 4.49 11.27
C ASN A 99 10.83 4.57 11.49
N LYS A 100 11.50 3.43 11.80
CA LYS A 100 12.95 3.41 11.87
C LYS A 100 13.57 3.63 10.49
N LEU A 101 13.05 2.94 9.48
CA LEU A 101 13.51 3.11 8.10
C LEU A 101 13.15 4.48 7.52
N ILE A 102 11.98 5.02 7.90
CA ILE A 102 11.60 6.41 7.56
C ILE A 102 12.63 7.41 8.12
N ALA A 103 13.05 7.27 9.36
CA ALA A 103 14.06 8.13 9.97
C ALA A 103 15.43 8.03 9.24
N GLU A 104 15.85 6.82 8.85
CA GLU A 104 17.08 6.61 8.09
C GLU A 104 17.02 7.26 6.69
N ILE A 105 15.84 7.29 6.05
CA ILE A 105 15.61 7.97 4.77
C ILE A 105 15.69 9.48 4.96
N ALA A 106 15.03 10.01 6.00
CA ALA A 106 15.03 11.44 6.30
C ALA A 106 16.45 12.00 6.57
N GLU A 107 17.33 11.21 7.15
CA GLU A 107 18.73 11.59 7.35
C GLU A 107 19.54 11.67 6.05
N LYS A 108 19.18 10.89 5.04
CA LYS A 108 19.96 10.74 3.80
C LYS A 108 19.46 11.59 2.65
N PHE A 109 18.17 11.92 2.65
CA PHE A 109 17.53 12.61 1.53
C PHE A 109 16.80 13.86 2.00
N PRO A 110 16.80 14.94 1.21
CA PRO A 110 15.93 16.10 1.47
C PRO A 110 14.47 15.65 1.50
N SER A 111 13.84 15.76 2.64
CA SER A 111 12.47 15.30 2.86
C SER A 111 11.72 16.23 3.80
N ILE A 112 10.40 16.18 3.74
CA ILE A 112 9.50 16.77 4.72
C ILE A 112 8.78 15.65 5.45
N VAL A 113 8.57 15.83 6.73
CA VAL A 113 7.73 14.93 7.53
C VAL A 113 6.39 15.62 7.70
N ALA A 114 5.35 15.09 7.09
CA ALA A 114 4.07 15.76 7.00
C ALA A 114 2.94 14.75 6.79
N ASP A 115 2.24 14.38 7.85
CA ASP A 115 1.12 13.43 7.81
C ASP A 115 -0.05 13.95 6.95
N GLU A 116 -0.26 15.26 6.92
CA GLU A 116 -1.32 15.93 6.16
C GLU A 116 -1.24 15.67 4.64
N VAL A 117 -0.04 15.44 4.09
CA VAL A 117 0.16 15.08 2.68
C VAL A 117 -0.53 13.76 2.34
N PHE A 118 -0.67 12.89 3.32
CA PHE A 118 -1.27 11.56 3.15
C PHE A 118 -2.77 11.51 3.45
N GLU A 119 -3.35 12.54 4.10
CA GLU A 119 -4.74 12.50 4.58
C GLU A 119 -5.75 12.23 3.47
N ASN A 120 -5.64 12.93 2.34
CA ASN A 120 -6.54 12.83 1.21
C ASN A 120 -5.86 12.23 -0.03
N GLU A 121 -4.72 11.55 0.14
CA GLU A 121 -3.98 10.95 -0.97
C GLU A 121 -4.36 9.47 -1.14
N HIS A 122 -4.76 9.11 -2.36
CA HIS A 122 -5.22 7.76 -2.71
C HIS A 122 -4.14 6.87 -3.32
N SER A 123 -3.12 7.46 -3.95
CA SER A 123 -2.15 6.74 -4.77
C SER A 123 -1.40 5.63 -4.03
N ILE A 124 -1.10 5.84 -2.74
CA ILE A 124 -0.53 4.83 -1.84
C ILE A 124 -1.62 3.94 -1.25
N GLU A 125 -2.72 4.54 -0.77
CA GLU A 125 -3.79 3.82 -0.08
C GLU A 125 -4.35 2.66 -0.92
N VAL A 126 -4.59 2.88 -2.20
CA VAL A 126 -5.14 1.86 -3.09
C VAL A 126 -4.18 0.69 -3.38
N GLN A 127 -2.90 0.79 -3.07
CA GLN A 127 -1.94 -0.31 -3.23
C GLN A 127 -1.93 -1.27 -2.03
N LEU A 128 -2.31 -0.78 -0.86
CA LEU A 128 -2.17 -1.52 0.40
C LEU A 128 -2.96 -2.84 0.43
N PRO A 129 -4.22 -2.92 -0.03
CA PRO A 129 -4.96 -4.17 -0.03
C PRO A 129 -4.35 -5.27 -0.93
N PHE A 130 -3.67 -4.91 -2.03
CA PHE A 130 -2.95 -5.89 -2.86
C PHE A 130 -1.80 -6.53 -2.09
N ILE A 131 -1.03 -5.71 -1.37
CA ILE A 131 0.07 -6.20 -0.51
C ILE A 131 -0.47 -7.11 0.58
N GLN A 132 -1.55 -6.72 1.26
CA GLN A 132 -2.17 -7.53 2.30
C GLN A 132 -2.65 -8.88 1.75
N ASN A 133 -3.38 -8.87 0.65
CA ASN A 133 -3.95 -10.08 0.07
C ASN A 133 -2.89 -11.08 -0.41
N LEU A 134 -1.78 -10.61 -0.99
CA LEU A 134 -0.76 -11.48 -1.59
C LEU A 134 0.36 -11.88 -0.62
N PHE A 135 0.73 -11.00 0.31
CA PHE A 135 1.92 -11.19 1.14
C PHE A 135 1.60 -11.31 2.63
N MET A 136 0.36 -11.00 3.06
CA MET A 136 -0.07 -11.02 4.45
C MET A 136 -1.36 -11.82 4.70
N PRO A 137 -1.62 -12.98 4.05
CA PRO A 137 -2.93 -13.62 4.02
C PRO A 137 -3.45 -14.15 5.37
N HIS A 138 -2.63 -14.14 6.43
CA HIS A 138 -2.99 -14.73 7.75
C HIS A 138 -2.84 -13.78 8.92
N LYS A 139 -2.64 -12.48 8.70
CA LYS A 139 -2.42 -11.51 9.77
C LYS A 139 -3.61 -10.58 9.94
N GLN A 140 -4.48 -10.93 10.88
CA GLN A 140 -5.50 -10.01 11.40
C GLN A 140 -4.91 -8.90 12.28
N ASN A 141 -3.61 -8.93 12.59
CA ASN A 141 -2.92 -7.90 13.35
C ASN A 141 -1.47 -7.80 12.86
N ALA A 142 -1.10 -6.62 12.37
CA ALA A 142 0.24 -6.30 11.88
C ALA A 142 1.37 -6.31 12.96
N VAL A 143 1.05 -6.74 14.16
CA VAL A 143 1.98 -6.75 15.32
C VAL A 143 3.11 -7.79 15.20
N ASP A 144 3.01 -8.76 14.29
CA ASP A 144 3.98 -9.86 14.20
C ASP A 144 5.09 -9.69 13.15
N PHE A 145 5.15 -8.56 12.44
CA PHE A 145 6.18 -8.31 11.43
C PHE A 145 7.54 -7.89 11.99
N VAL A 146 7.63 -7.56 13.25
CA VAL A 146 8.87 -7.07 13.92
C VAL A 146 9.49 -8.10 14.87
N LYS A 147 9.01 -9.33 14.88
CA LYS A 147 9.59 -10.39 15.72
C LYS A 147 10.02 -11.58 14.86
N ASN A 148 11.23 -11.44 14.28
CA ASN A 148 12.25 -12.51 14.21
C ASN A 148 13.58 -11.91 13.77
#